data_31fd77709a551ed21ff6cf33862681de
#
_entry.id   31fd77709a551ed21ff6cf33862681de
#
_cell.length_a   1.000
_cell.length_b   1.000
_cell.length_c   1.000
_cell.angle_alpha   90.00
_cell.angle_beta   90.00
_cell.angle_gamma   90.00
#
_symmetry.space_group_name_H-M   'P 1'
#
loop_
_entity.id
_entity.type
_entity.pdbx_description
1 polymer ?
#
loop_
_entity_poly.entity_id
_entity_poly.type
_entity_poly.pdbx_seq_one_letter_code
_entity_poly.pdbx_strand_id
1 'polypeptide(L)'
;MKAILFAIAAGLFWGVGEVFTKSVLHTKQIGPITAIAVRSTVALPILWLVYFVVVKSAKLEPQAWTKADPGTLWKLVLGSGLLAGAGGMICFYAALNFGEISRVKPIAFALAPATAVLIGWLALGEPMYARKAIAVALILTGVVLLSIK
;
A
#
# COMPACT_ATOMS: atom_id res chain seq x y z
N MET A 1 -7.31 -14.03 13.88
CA MET A 1 -5.89 -14.01 14.28
C MET A 1 -4.94 -14.00 13.09
N LYS A 2 -5.07 -14.90 12.08
CA LYS A 2 -4.15 -14.93 10.91
C LYS A 2 -4.06 -13.58 10.16
N ALA A 3 -5.18 -12.91 9.89
CA ALA A 3 -5.19 -11.61 9.20
C ALA A 3 -4.38 -10.52 9.93
N ILE A 4 -4.47 -10.47 11.26
CA ILE A 4 -3.73 -9.50 12.07
C ILE A 4 -2.23 -9.78 12.02
N LEU A 5 -1.80 -11.04 12.08
CA LEU A 5 -0.39 -11.42 11.98
C LEU A 5 0.20 -11.02 10.62
N PHE A 6 -0.51 -11.27 9.52
CA PHE A 6 -0.08 -10.84 8.19
C PHE A 6 -0.04 -9.30 8.05
N ALA A 7 -1.00 -8.60 8.65
CA ALA A 7 -1.00 -7.13 8.64
C ALA A 7 0.21 -6.56 9.41
N ILE A 8 0.54 -7.14 10.58
CA ILE A 8 1.73 -6.76 11.35
C ILE A 8 3.00 -7.01 10.53
N ALA A 9 3.13 -8.21 9.94
CA ALA A 9 4.28 -8.54 9.11
C ALA A 9 4.44 -7.58 7.92
N ALA A 10 3.35 -7.28 7.20
CA ALA A 10 3.35 -6.31 6.11
C ALA A 10 3.82 -4.93 6.58
N GLY A 11 3.31 -4.46 7.74
CA GLY A 11 3.73 -3.19 8.33
C GLY A 11 5.22 -3.16 8.66
N LEU A 12 5.77 -4.24 9.20
CA LEU A 12 7.19 -4.35 9.51
C LEU A 12 8.06 -4.37 8.23
N PHE A 13 7.69 -5.16 7.22
CA PHE A 13 8.41 -5.18 5.95
C PHE A 13 8.42 -3.82 5.27
N TRP A 14 7.28 -3.15 5.19
CA TRP A 14 7.21 -1.80 4.65
C TRP A 14 7.94 -0.79 5.54
N GLY A 15 7.87 -0.96 6.88
CA GLY A 15 8.60 -0.11 7.83
C GLY A 15 10.08 -0.08 7.53
N VAL A 16 10.70 -1.23 7.54
CA VAL A 16 12.14 -1.40 7.31
C VAL A 16 12.51 -1.03 5.86
N GLY A 17 11.74 -1.53 4.87
CA GLY A 17 12.03 -1.29 3.45
C GLY A 17 12.06 0.18 3.08
N GLU A 18 11.15 0.99 3.64
CA GLU A 18 11.12 2.43 3.35
C GLU A 18 12.26 3.22 4.02
N VAL A 19 12.83 2.73 5.12
CA VAL A 19 14.06 3.30 5.69
C VAL A 19 15.23 3.12 4.72
N PHE A 20 15.38 1.94 4.11
CA PHE A 20 16.39 1.73 3.06
C PHE A 20 16.14 2.64 1.85
N THR A 21 14.89 2.76 1.39
CA THR A 21 14.52 3.67 0.31
C THR A 21 14.93 5.11 0.63
N LYS A 22 14.60 5.60 1.84
CA LYS A 22 14.97 6.96 2.26
C LYS A 22 16.48 7.13 2.32
N SER A 23 17.22 6.15 2.81
CA SER A 23 18.68 6.15 2.83
C SER A 23 19.26 6.30 1.42
N VAL A 24 18.74 5.54 0.45
CA VAL A 24 19.18 5.64 -0.96
C VAL A 24 18.88 7.03 -1.53
N LEU A 25 17.67 7.55 -1.34
CA LEU A 25 17.28 8.89 -1.83
C LEU A 25 18.13 10.00 -1.20
N HIS A 26 18.56 9.82 0.04
CA HIS A 26 19.42 10.78 0.73
C HIS A 26 20.79 10.91 0.08
N THR A 27 21.32 9.87 -0.56
CA THR A 27 22.61 9.92 -1.28
C THR A 27 22.58 10.85 -2.50
N LYS A 28 21.39 11.19 -3.01
CA LYS A 28 21.19 11.94 -4.28
C LYS A 28 21.73 11.25 -5.53
N GLN A 29 22.22 10.02 -5.43
CA GLN A 29 22.71 9.24 -6.58
C GLN A 29 21.58 8.60 -7.37
N ILE A 30 20.45 8.30 -6.72
CA ILE A 30 19.29 7.66 -7.31
C ILE A 30 18.05 8.52 -7.01
N GLY A 31 17.31 8.84 -8.07
CA GLY A 31 16.05 9.58 -7.93
C GLY A 31 14.87 8.69 -7.54
N PRO A 32 13.75 9.29 -7.11
CA PRO A 32 12.57 8.56 -6.66
C PRO A 32 11.98 7.63 -7.72
N ILE A 33 11.92 8.05 -8.97
CA ILE A 33 11.36 7.25 -10.07
C ILE A 33 12.23 6.03 -10.37
N THR A 34 13.55 6.22 -10.39
CA THR A 34 14.50 5.10 -10.56
C THR A 34 14.40 4.11 -9.40
N ALA A 35 14.27 4.59 -8.17
CA ALA A 35 14.11 3.74 -6.99
C ALA A 35 12.82 2.88 -7.07
N ILE A 36 11.69 3.45 -7.54
CA ILE A 36 10.45 2.71 -7.78
C ILE A 36 10.66 1.66 -8.87
N ALA A 37 11.27 2.03 -10.00
CA ALA A 37 11.50 1.12 -11.12
C ALA A 37 12.34 -0.09 -10.69
N VAL A 38 13.46 0.14 -10.00
CA VAL A 38 14.33 -0.93 -9.49
C VAL A 38 13.58 -1.83 -8.49
N ARG A 39 12.89 -1.23 -7.51
CA ARG A 39 12.07 -1.98 -6.54
C ARG A 39 11.05 -2.88 -7.23
N SER A 40 10.31 -2.33 -8.20
CA SER A 40 9.28 -3.07 -8.93
C SER A 40 9.86 -4.20 -9.76
N THR A 41 11.01 -3.96 -10.40
CA THR A 41 11.72 -4.99 -11.19
C THR A 41 12.19 -6.15 -10.31
N VAL A 42 12.64 -5.88 -9.09
CA VAL A 42 13.04 -6.94 -8.15
C VAL A 42 11.84 -7.67 -7.57
N ALA A 43 10.75 -6.94 -7.25
CA ALA A 43 9.56 -7.54 -6.65
C ALA A 43 8.76 -8.40 -7.63
N LEU A 44 8.67 -8.00 -8.90
CA LEU A 44 7.82 -8.64 -9.90
C LEU A 44 8.12 -10.13 -10.12
N PRO A 45 9.36 -10.58 -10.35
CA PRO A 45 9.64 -12.00 -10.54
C PRO A 45 9.35 -12.83 -9.28
N ILE A 46 9.56 -12.27 -8.09
CA ILE A 46 9.23 -12.94 -6.83
C ILE A 46 7.72 -13.15 -6.71
N LEU A 47 6.92 -12.13 -7.03
CA LEU A 47 5.46 -12.24 -7.03
C LEU A 47 4.96 -13.25 -8.05
N TRP A 48 5.55 -13.30 -9.25
CA TRP A 48 5.20 -14.31 -10.26
C TRP A 48 5.60 -15.73 -9.83
N LEU A 49 6.75 -15.88 -9.15
CA LEU A 49 7.14 -17.19 -8.58
C LEU A 49 6.10 -17.65 -7.54
N VAL A 50 5.71 -16.76 -6.62
CA VAL A 50 4.67 -17.05 -5.62
C VAL A 50 3.34 -17.39 -6.30
N TYR A 51 2.95 -16.63 -7.34
CA TYR A 51 1.77 -16.92 -8.13
C TYR A 51 1.83 -18.35 -8.74
N PHE A 52 2.94 -18.73 -9.32
CA PHE A 52 3.11 -20.08 -9.88
C PHE A 52 2.94 -21.15 -8.82
N VAL A 53 3.57 -20.97 -7.67
CA VAL A 53 3.48 -21.95 -6.56
C VAL A 53 2.05 -22.02 -6.01
N VAL A 54 1.45 -20.89 -5.67
CA VAL A 54 0.15 -20.84 -4.98
C VAL A 54 -1.01 -21.15 -5.93
N VAL A 55 -1.02 -20.53 -7.10
CA VAL A 55 -2.16 -20.62 -8.03
C VAL A 55 -2.04 -21.81 -8.97
N LYS A 56 -0.87 -22.02 -9.58
CA LYS A 56 -0.72 -23.07 -10.59
C LYS A 56 -0.37 -24.43 -10.00
N SER A 57 0.54 -24.47 -9.03
CA SER A 57 1.01 -25.72 -8.43
C SER A 57 0.09 -26.19 -7.30
N ALA A 58 -0.08 -25.38 -6.26
CA ALA A 58 -0.88 -25.72 -5.07
C ALA A 58 -2.40 -25.57 -5.28
N LYS A 59 -2.83 -24.84 -6.32
CA LYS A 59 -4.26 -24.61 -6.67
C LYS A 59 -5.09 -24.04 -5.52
N LEU A 60 -4.47 -23.19 -4.70
CA LEU A 60 -5.13 -22.58 -3.54
C LEU A 60 -6.02 -21.38 -3.94
N GLU A 61 -5.88 -20.88 -5.18
CA GLU A 61 -6.67 -19.76 -5.72
C GLU A 61 -7.23 -20.11 -7.11
N PRO A 62 -8.29 -19.38 -7.58
CA PRO A 62 -8.85 -19.55 -8.91
C PRO A 62 -7.80 -19.35 -10.01
N GLN A 63 -7.61 -20.33 -10.87
CA GLN A 63 -6.54 -20.32 -11.88
C GLN A 63 -6.84 -19.47 -13.11
N ALA A 64 -8.12 -19.22 -13.39
CA ALA A 64 -8.59 -18.57 -14.60
C ALA A 64 -9.00 -17.11 -14.36
N TRP A 65 -8.17 -16.34 -13.66
CA TRP A 65 -8.45 -14.94 -13.34
C TRP A 65 -8.70 -14.07 -14.58
N THR A 66 -8.07 -14.40 -15.73
CA THR A 66 -8.28 -13.68 -16.99
C THR A 66 -9.69 -13.87 -17.57
N LYS A 67 -10.45 -14.84 -17.06
CA LYS A 67 -11.86 -15.07 -17.43
C LYS A 67 -12.84 -14.42 -16.45
N ALA A 68 -12.36 -13.66 -15.48
CA ALA A 68 -13.21 -12.89 -14.59
C ALA A 68 -13.99 -11.83 -15.38
N ASP A 69 -15.12 -11.40 -14.83
CA ASP A 69 -15.94 -10.38 -15.51
C ASP A 69 -15.14 -9.09 -15.75
N PRO A 70 -15.44 -8.34 -16.82
CA PRO A 70 -14.71 -7.13 -17.16
C PRO A 70 -14.69 -6.09 -16.04
N GLY A 71 -15.77 -5.95 -15.26
CA GLY A 71 -15.83 -5.02 -14.13
C GLY A 71 -14.82 -5.36 -13.05
N THR A 72 -14.65 -6.65 -12.74
CA THR A 72 -13.63 -7.13 -11.79
C THR A 72 -12.21 -6.88 -12.32
N LEU A 73 -11.97 -7.15 -13.61
CA LEU A 73 -10.67 -6.90 -14.22
C LEU A 73 -10.30 -5.41 -14.24
N TRP A 74 -11.26 -4.53 -14.56
CA TRP A 74 -11.05 -3.08 -14.51
C TRP A 74 -10.72 -2.57 -13.10
N LYS A 75 -11.44 -3.05 -12.08
CA LYS A 75 -11.13 -2.72 -10.67
C LYS A 75 -9.72 -3.15 -10.29
N LEU A 76 -9.30 -4.34 -10.72
CA LEU A 76 -7.95 -4.84 -10.47
C LEU A 76 -6.90 -3.98 -11.19
N VAL A 77 -7.06 -3.73 -12.49
CA VAL A 77 -6.06 -3.04 -13.31
C VAL A 77 -5.99 -1.55 -12.98
N LEU A 78 -7.12 -0.84 -13.00
CA LEU A 78 -7.12 0.61 -12.76
C LEU A 78 -7.09 0.95 -11.28
N GLY A 79 -7.88 0.27 -10.45
CA GLY A 79 -7.95 0.57 -9.02
C GLY A 79 -6.69 0.11 -8.30
N SER A 80 -6.39 -1.18 -8.34
CA SER A 80 -5.24 -1.72 -7.62
C SER A 80 -3.93 -1.47 -8.35
N GLY A 81 -3.85 -1.78 -9.65
CA GLY A 81 -2.60 -1.66 -10.41
C GLY A 81 -2.19 -0.20 -10.64
N LEU A 82 -3.05 0.60 -11.26
CA LEU A 82 -2.69 1.96 -11.66
C LEU A 82 -2.75 2.93 -10.47
N LEU A 83 -3.89 3.02 -9.78
CA LEU A 83 -4.04 4.02 -8.71
C LEU A 83 -3.17 3.68 -7.49
N ALA A 84 -3.36 2.52 -6.89
CA ALA A 84 -2.61 2.16 -5.68
C ALA A 84 -1.18 1.71 -5.99
N GLY A 85 -0.98 0.91 -7.06
CA GLY A 85 0.33 0.39 -7.43
C GLY A 85 1.26 1.47 -7.98
N ALA A 86 0.88 2.16 -9.06
CA ALA A 86 1.74 3.15 -9.69
C ALA A 86 1.57 4.54 -9.06
N GLY A 87 0.35 5.09 -9.06
CA GLY A 87 0.09 6.46 -8.59
C GLY A 87 0.49 6.65 -7.13
N GLY A 88 0.06 5.75 -6.25
CA GLY A 88 0.40 5.81 -4.83
C GLY A 88 1.92 5.77 -4.59
N MET A 89 2.63 4.88 -5.29
CA MET A 89 4.09 4.78 -5.15
C MET A 89 4.81 6.03 -5.68
N ILE A 90 4.39 6.56 -6.83
CA ILE A 90 5.00 7.78 -7.40
C ILE A 90 4.86 8.94 -6.41
N CYS A 91 3.65 9.18 -5.89
CA CYS A 91 3.41 10.24 -4.92
C CYS A 91 4.20 10.02 -3.63
N PHE A 92 4.21 8.79 -3.11
CA PHE A 92 4.90 8.47 -1.86
C PHE A 92 6.43 8.65 -1.96
N TYR A 93 7.05 8.16 -3.04
CA TYR A 93 8.49 8.31 -3.24
C TYR A 93 8.88 9.75 -3.54
N ALA A 94 8.04 10.50 -4.26
CA ALA A 94 8.22 11.94 -4.42
C ALA A 94 8.18 12.65 -3.06
N ALA A 95 7.21 12.33 -2.21
CA ALA A 95 7.14 12.88 -0.85
C ALA A 95 8.37 12.53 0.00
N LEU A 96 8.88 11.29 -0.07
CA LEU A 96 10.11 10.89 0.60
C LEU A 96 11.35 11.65 0.11
N ASN A 97 11.37 12.06 -1.15
CA ASN A 97 12.46 12.87 -1.69
C ASN A 97 12.50 14.28 -1.08
N PHE A 98 11.32 14.86 -0.79
CA PHE A 98 11.20 16.21 -0.23
C PHE A 98 11.11 16.28 1.29
N GLY A 99 10.62 15.23 1.95
CA GLY A 99 10.31 15.23 3.38
C GLY A 99 11.04 14.15 4.18
N GLU A 100 10.94 14.26 5.49
CA GLU A 100 11.46 13.26 6.43
C GLU A 100 10.55 12.02 6.45
N ILE A 101 11.15 10.83 6.51
CA ILE A 101 10.40 9.56 6.55
C ILE A 101 9.49 9.48 7.79
N SER A 102 9.95 10.01 8.92
CA SER A 102 9.20 10.06 10.18
C SER A 102 7.89 10.84 10.08
N ARG A 103 7.77 11.72 9.10
CA ARG A 103 6.60 12.55 8.81
C ARG A 103 5.79 12.01 7.63
N VAL A 104 6.46 11.79 6.51
CA VAL A 104 5.83 11.36 5.25
C VAL A 104 5.13 10.01 5.41
N LYS A 105 5.80 9.05 6.06
CA LYS A 105 5.26 7.71 6.17
C LYS A 105 4.00 7.62 7.06
N PRO A 106 3.98 8.16 8.29
CA PRO A 106 2.75 8.16 9.09
C PRO A 106 1.58 8.86 8.40
N ILE A 107 1.81 9.99 7.71
CA ILE A 107 0.76 10.69 6.98
C ILE A 107 0.18 9.81 5.87
N ALA A 108 1.01 9.27 4.99
CA ALA A 108 0.56 8.46 3.87
C ALA A 108 -0.16 7.18 4.32
N PHE A 109 0.42 6.48 5.30
CA PHE A 109 -0.09 5.19 5.77
C PHE A 109 -1.23 5.33 6.79
N ALA A 110 -1.44 6.49 7.38
CA ALA A 110 -2.62 6.76 8.20
C ALA A 110 -3.83 7.20 7.35
N LEU A 111 -3.60 7.98 6.29
CA LEU A 111 -4.68 8.37 5.38
C LEU A 111 -5.25 7.17 4.61
N ALA A 112 -4.42 6.19 4.24
CA ALA A 112 -4.87 5.01 3.50
C ALA A 112 -5.96 4.21 4.26
N PRO A 113 -5.79 3.76 5.52
CA PRO A 113 -6.83 3.07 6.26
C PRO A 113 -8.03 3.98 6.58
N ALA A 114 -7.84 5.26 6.84
CA ALA A 114 -8.94 6.20 7.06
C ALA A 114 -9.82 6.30 5.80
N THR A 115 -9.20 6.48 4.63
CA THR A 115 -9.89 6.50 3.34
C THR A 115 -10.59 5.16 3.05
N ALA A 116 -9.92 4.03 3.32
CA ALA A 116 -10.50 2.70 3.11
C ALA A 116 -11.74 2.47 3.98
N VAL A 117 -11.71 2.88 5.27
CA VAL A 117 -12.87 2.77 6.16
C VAL A 117 -14.03 3.64 5.69
N LEU A 118 -13.74 4.88 5.26
CA LEU A 118 -14.79 5.79 4.76
C LEU A 118 -15.41 5.28 3.46
N ILE A 119 -14.61 4.85 2.50
CA ILE A 119 -15.12 4.30 1.23
C ILE A 119 -15.82 2.96 1.47
N GLY A 120 -15.29 2.09 2.34
CA GLY A 120 -15.92 0.84 2.72
C GLY A 120 -17.32 1.06 3.28
N TRP A 121 -17.47 2.07 4.15
CA TRP A 121 -18.78 2.44 4.70
C TRP A 121 -19.72 3.03 3.63
N LEU A 122 -19.27 4.01 2.86
CA LEU A 122 -20.11 4.76 1.92
C LEU A 122 -20.42 3.98 0.63
N ALA A 123 -19.48 3.22 0.10
CA ALA A 123 -19.59 2.58 -1.21
C ALA A 123 -19.78 1.05 -1.16
N LEU A 124 -19.26 0.38 -0.11
CA LEU A 124 -19.34 -1.08 0.02
C LEU A 124 -20.37 -1.54 1.06
N GLY A 125 -21.07 -0.60 1.73
CA GLY A 125 -22.09 -0.91 2.74
C GLY A 125 -21.50 -1.56 4.01
N GLU A 126 -20.22 -1.39 4.29
CA GLU A 126 -19.62 -1.93 5.51
C GLU A 126 -20.15 -1.21 6.75
N PRO A 127 -20.43 -1.95 7.86
CA PRO A 127 -20.94 -1.33 9.06
C PRO A 127 -19.93 -0.37 9.71
N MET A 128 -20.39 0.84 10.05
CA MET A 128 -19.63 1.81 10.83
C MET A 128 -20.03 1.72 12.30
N TYR A 129 -19.12 1.22 13.13
CA TYR A 129 -19.32 1.19 14.59
C TYR A 129 -18.61 2.38 15.24
N ALA A 130 -19.09 2.80 16.41
CA ALA A 130 -18.47 3.87 17.19
C ALA A 130 -16.96 3.65 17.40
N ARG A 131 -16.53 2.41 17.65
CA ARG A 131 -15.11 2.06 17.77
C ARG A 131 -14.32 2.34 16.48
N LYS A 132 -14.86 2.00 15.28
CA LYS A 132 -14.22 2.34 14.01
C LYS A 132 -14.13 3.86 13.80
N ALA A 133 -15.21 4.58 14.07
CA ALA A 133 -15.25 6.04 13.95
C ALA A 133 -14.22 6.72 14.87
N ILE A 134 -14.15 6.32 16.13
CA ILE A 134 -13.15 6.82 17.08
C ILE A 134 -11.74 6.50 16.62
N ALA A 135 -11.48 5.27 16.15
CA ALA A 135 -10.16 4.88 15.66
C ALA A 135 -9.72 5.73 14.45
N VAL A 136 -10.61 5.97 13.50
CA VAL A 136 -10.34 6.86 12.35
C VAL A 136 -10.08 8.29 12.80
N ALA A 137 -10.88 8.81 13.73
CA ALA A 137 -10.69 10.17 14.28
C ALA A 137 -9.32 10.31 14.95
N LEU A 138 -8.88 9.33 15.76
CA LEU A 138 -7.57 9.32 16.39
C LEU A 138 -6.43 9.26 15.36
N ILE A 139 -6.58 8.44 14.32
CA ILE A 139 -5.62 8.36 13.22
C ILE A 139 -5.49 9.72 12.53
N LEU A 140 -6.61 10.35 12.15
CA LEU A 140 -6.61 11.65 11.48
C LEU A 140 -6.05 12.76 12.38
N THR A 141 -6.36 12.75 13.67
CA THR A 141 -5.76 13.67 14.63
C THR A 141 -4.23 13.51 14.68
N GLY A 142 -3.74 12.27 14.74
CA GLY A 142 -2.31 11.99 14.68
C GLY A 142 -1.65 12.52 13.41
N VAL A 143 -2.30 12.38 12.25
CA VAL A 143 -1.83 12.93 10.96
C VAL A 143 -1.73 14.45 11.03
N VAL A 144 -2.76 15.12 11.58
CA VAL A 144 -2.75 16.60 11.73
C VAL A 144 -1.59 17.04 12.62
N LEU A 145 -1.41 16.40 13.78
CA LEU A 145 -0.29 16.71 14.70
C LEU A 145 1.08 16.54 14.04
N LEU A 146 1.26 15.49 13.22
CA LEU A 146 2.51 15.29 12.47
C LEU A 146 2.69 16.28 11.31
N SER A 147 1.62 16.89 10.83
CA SER A 147 1.66 17.83 9.69
C SER A 147 2.00 19.27 10.13
N ILE A 148 1.74 19.61 11.38
CA ILE A 148 2.08 20.93 11.95
C ILE A 148 3.59 20.99 12.19
N LYS A 149 4.20 22.12 11.82
CA LYS A 149 5.62 22.41 12.10
C LYS A 149 5.79 22.98 13.49
#